data_fa5b8c28eab70d4bfab6ed6ac23c502f
#
_entry.id   fa5b8c28eab70d4bfab6ed6ac23c502f
#
_cell.length_a   1.000
_cell.length_b   1.000
_cell.length_c   1.000
_cell.angle_alpha   90.00
_cell.angle_beta   90.00
_cell.angle_gamma   90.00
#
_symmetry.space_group_name_H-M   'P 1'
#
loop_
_entity.id
_entity.type
_entity.pdbx_description
1 polymer ?
#
loop_
_entity_poly.entity_id
_entity_poly.type
_entity_poly.pdbx_seq_one_letter_code
_entity_poly.pdbx_strand_id
1 'polypeptide(L)'
;RGAVVRPHTGVRGVLMEGQKITGVTSDAGQISCGTVIDACGVWAALVSERVGYPLPMAPVRSHYWITEPKEFYGGEHPVTLLPDVAAYTRPEMGGLILGVQEPHSATFNARELPDDPAAFSPTQGEEHWDILANAYWAVRQFFPAIESARISSYICGLSSYTPDGEIILGPVPG
;
A
#
# COMPACT_ATOMS: atom_id res chain seq x y z
N ARG A 1 -9.97 -19.67 -8.87
CA ARG A 1 -10.67 -20.93 -9.07
C ARG A 1 -10.46 -21.80 -7.84
N GLY A 2 -11.52 -22.08 -7.05
CA GLY A 2 -11.43 -22.90 -5.84
C GLY A 2 -10.92 -22.19 -4.56
N ALA A 3 -10.53 -20.94 -4.63
CA ALA A 3 -10.18 -20.16 -3.44
C ALA A 3 -11.42 -19.79 -2.62
N VAL A 4 -11.28 -19.87 -1.30
CA VAL A 4 -12.31 -19.41 -0.37
C VAL A 4 -11.84 -18.09 0.24
N VAL A 5 -12.63 -17.03 0.03
CA VAL A 5 -12.37 -15.72 0.63
C VAL A 5 -13.20 -15.61 1.91
N ARG A 6 -12.57 -15.21 2.99
CA ARG A 6 -13.20 -14.97 4.30
C ARG A 6 -12.98 -13.53 4.72
N PRO A 7 -13.83 -12.59 4.29
CA PRO A 7 -13.72 -11.21 4.73
C PRO A 7 -14.03 -11.09 6.22
N HIS A 8 -13.58 -10.02 6.85
CA HIS A 8 -13.79 -9.74 8.28
C HIS A 8 -13.34 -10.87 9.20
N THR A 9 -12.27 -11.56 8.81
CA THR A 9 -11.72 -12.68 9.59
C THR A 9 -10.23 -12.41 9.84
N GLY A 10 -9.93 -11.80 10.97
CA GLY A 10 -8.55 -11.47 11.36
C GLY A 10 -7.75 -12.72 11.71
N VAL A 11 -6.51 -12.81 11.22
CA VAL A 11 -5.55 -13.84 11.65
C VAL A 11 -4.93 -13.38 12.97
N ARG A 12 -5.03 -14.24 13.99
CA ARG A 12 -4.58 -13.94 15.37
C ARG A 12 -3.26 -14.62 15.71
N GLY A 13 -2.87 -15.66 14.98
CA GLY A 13 -1.63 -16.39 15.23
C GLY A 13 -1.30 -17.39 14.14
N VAL A 14 -0.06 -17.88 14.16
CA VAL A 14 0.42 -18.99 13.33
C VAL A 14 0.64 -20.20 14.23
N LEU A 15 0.12 -21.34 13.81
CA LEU A 15 0.29 -22.62 14.53
C LEU A 15 1.52 -23.34 13.98
N MET A 16 2.39 -23.78 14.88
CA MET A 16 3.64 -24.46 14.55
C MET A 16 3.85 -25.69 15.41
N GLU A 17 4.41 -26.74 14.81
CA GLU A 17 4.99 -27.90 15.49
C GLU A 17 6.49 -27.94 15.18
N GLY A 18 7.31 -27.54 16.15
CA GLY A 18 8.72 -27.26 15.91
C GLY A 18 8.87 -26.07 14.93
N GLN A 19 9.54 -26.31 13.80
CA GLN A 19 9.70 -25.32 12.73
C GLN A 19 8.66 -25.47 11.59
N LYS A 20 7.72 -26.39 11.73
CA LYS A 20 6.73 -26.66 10.69
C LYS A 20 5.43 -25.94 10.99
N ILE A 21 4.93 -25.19 10.01
CA ILE A 21 3.61 -24.57 10.06
C ILE A 21 2.53 -25.67 9.95
N THR A 22 1.55 -25.62 10.84
CA THR A 22 0.40 -26.54 10.87
C THR A 22 -0.93 -25.83 10.69
N GLY A 23 -0.94 -24.50 10.73
CA GLY A 23 -2.15 -23.72 10.53
C GLY A 23 -2.06 -22.28 10.99
N VAL A 24 -3.22 -21.64 11.05
CA VAL A 24 -3.40 -20.31 11.65
C VAL A 24 -4.57 -20.31 12.61
N THR A 25 -4.52 -19.43 13.61
CA THR A 25 -5.68 -19.08 14.43
C THR A 25 -6.32 -17.81 13.87
N SER A 26 -7.63 -17.76 13.82
CA SER A 26 -8.40 -16.60 13.36
C SER A 26 -9.61 -16.34 14.24
N ASP A 27 -10.28 -15.23 14.02
CA ASP A 27 -11.54 -14.90 14.72
C ASP A 27 -12.64 -15.95 14.49
N ALA A 28 -12.55 -16.71 13.38
CA ALA A 28 -13.47 -17.79 13.04
C ALA A 28 -12.97 -19.18 13.51
N GLY A 29 -11.93 -19.25 14.34
CA GLY A 29 -11.33 -20.48 14.81
C GLY A 29 -10.02 -20.85 14.09
N GLN A 30 -9.61 -22.09 14.23
CA GLN A 30 -8.36 -22.59 13.63
C GLN A 30 -8.59 -23.07 12.20
N ILE A 31 -7.59 -22.80 11.36
CA ILE A 31 -7.54 -23.28 9.97
C ILE A 31 -6.24 -24.06 9.81
N SER A 32 -6.35 -25.37 9.58
CA SER A 32 -5.18 -26.22 9.35
C SER A 32 -4.65 -26.02 7.93
N CYS A 33 -3.35 -25.81 7.79
CA CYS A 33 -2.66 -25.71 6.50
C CYS A 33 -1.17 -26.04 6.67
N GLY A 34 -0.52 -26.45 5.58
CA GLY A 34 0.92 -26.74 5.58
C GLY A 34 1.77 -25.56 5.13
N THR A 35 1.14 -24.49 4.64
CA THR A 35 1.82 -23.28 4.17
C THR A 35 0.96 -22.07 4.48
N VAL A 36 1.58 -21.01 4.95
CA VAL A 36 0.97 -19.68 5.14
C VAL A 36 1.70 -18.70 4.23
N ILE A 37 0.95 -17.91 3.48
CA ILE A 37 1.48 -16.81 2.69
C ILE A 37 1.11 -15.52 3.40
N ASP A 38 2.13 -14.79 3.86
CA ASP A 38 1.95 -13.48 4.42
C ASP A 38 1.91 -12.43 3.31
N ALA A 39 0.73 -11.87 3.08
CA ALA A 39 0.49 -10.78 2.15
C ALA A 39 -0.31 -9.67 2.85
N CYS A 40 -0.03 -9.45 4.14
CA CYS A 40 -0.79 -8.56 5.02
C CYS A 40 -0.40 -7.09 4.89
N GLY A 41 0.26 -6.69 3.81
CA GLY A 41 0.59 -5.29 3.54
C GLY A 41 1.36 -4.67 4.71
N VAL A 42 0.89 -3.56 5.23
CA VAL A 42 1.55 -2.82 6.33
C VAL A 42 1.59 -3.57 7.67
N TRP A 43 0.81 -4.64 7.82
CA TRP A 43 0.81 -5.50 9.00
C TRP A 43 1.65 -6.77 8.84
N ALA A 44 2.28 -7.00 7.68
CA ALA A 44 3.05 -8.23 7.42
C ALA A 44 4.16 -8.45 8.44
N ALA A 45 4.85 -7.40 8.89
CA ALA A 45 5.87 -7.52 9.93
C ALA A 45 5.32 -8.11 11.25
N LEU A 46 4.05 -7.83 11.58
CA LEU A 46 3.42 -8.37 12.79
C LEU A 46 3.06 -9.85 12.65
N VAL A 47 2.76 -10.30 11.43
CA VAL A 47 2.49 -11.71 11.16
C VAL A 47 3.78 -12.52 11.19
N SER A 48 4.81 -12.06 10.52
CA SER A 48 6.12 -12.73 10.45
C SER A 48 6.83 -12.81 11.81
N GLU A 49 6.67 -11.82 12.68
CA GLU A 49 7.18 -11.89 14.06
C GLU A 49 6.61 -13.08 14.85
N ARG A 50 5.37 -13.51 14.56
CA ARG A 50 4.74 -14.66 15.26
C ARG A 50 5.43 -15.98 14.98
N VAL A 51 6.21 -16.04 13.90
CA VAL A 51 7.07 -17.20 13.58
C VAL A 51 8.55 -16.91 13.85
N GLY A 52 8.85 -15.85 14.60
CA GLY A 52 10.22 -15.51 15.00
C GLY A 52 11.06 -14.85 13.91
N TYR A 53 10.44 -14.36 12.83
CA TYR A 53 11.15 -13.73 11.71
C TYR A 53 10.66 -12.29 11.49
N PRO A 54 11.27 -11.31 12.15
CA PRO A 54 10.87 -9.92 11.98
C PRO A 54 11.25 -9.40 10.59
N LEU A 55 10.26 -8.91 9.82
CA LEU A 55 10.51 -8.26 8.55
C LEU A 55 10.93 -6.80 8.77
N PRO A 56 12.03 -6.35 8.16
CA PRO A 56 12.49 -4.95 8.24
C PRO A 56 11.64 -4.08 7.32
N MET A 57 10.44 -3.73 7.73
CA MET A 57 9.53 -2.91 6.96
C MET A 57 8.72 -1.97 7.86
N ALA A 58 8.27 -0.86 7.30
CA ALA A 58 7.47 0.11 8.00
C ALA A 58 6.29 0.61 7.14
N PRO A 59 5.13 0.89 7.76
CA PRO A 59 4.06 1.63 7.14
C PRO A 59 4.47 3.08 6.90
N VAL A 60 4.33 3.55 5.68
CA VAL A 60 4.66 4.92 5.29
C VAL A 60 3.49 5.52 4.54
N ARG A 61 3.18 6.78 4.81
CA ARG A 61 2.12 7.52 4.15
C ARG A 61 2.39 7.63 2.65
N SER A 62 1.35 7.37 1.87
CA SER A 62 1.36 7.48 0.42
C SER A 62 0.12 8.22 -0.05
N HIS A 63 0.28 9.07 -1.05
CA HIS A 63 -0.81 9.87 -1.59
C HIS A 63 -0.97 9.70 -3.08
N TYR A 64 -2.19 9.86 -3.52
CA TYR A 64 -2.49 10.13 -4.92
C TYR A 64 -3.75 10.97 -5.06
N TRP A 65 -3.79 11.70 -6.15
CA TRP A 65 -4.91 12.51 -6.59
C TRP A 65 -5.51 11.89 -7.84
N ILE A 66 -6.82 11.92 -7.96
CA ILE A 66 -7.53 11.45 -9.15
C ILE A 66 -8.08 12.68 -9.85
N THR A 67 -7.81 12.78 -11.14
CA THR A 67 -8.32 13.90 -11.95
C THR A 67 -9.75 13.65 -12.37
N GLU A 68 -10.45 14.74 -12.77
CA GLU A 68 -11.69 14.61 -13.51
C GLU A 68 -11.46 13.87 -14.84
N PRO A 69 -12.47 13.11 -15.33
CA PRO A 69 -12.37 12.45 -16.62
C PRO A 69 -12.13 13.44 -17.78
N LYS A 70 -11.29 13.03 -18.72
CA LYS A 70 -11.08 13.74 -20.00
C LYS A 70 -10.88 12.72 -21.12
N GLU A 71 -11.35 13.04 -22.32
CA GLU A 71 -11.19 12.17 -23.49
C GLU A 71 -9.73 11.75 -23.75
N PHE A 72 -8.80 12.69 -23.54
CA PHE A 72 -7.36 12.45 -23.65
C PHE A 72 -6.82 11.37 -22.67
N TYR A 73 -7.48 11.14 -21.55
CA TYR A 73 -7.05 10.19 -20.52
C TYR A 73 -7.60 8.77 -20.72
N GLY A 74 -8.10 8.46 -21.92
CA GLY A 74 -8.71 7.18 -22.26
C GLY A 74 -7.88 5.96 -21.83
N GLY A 75 -8.57 4.84 -21.62
CA GLY A 75 -8.09 3.66 -20.91
C GLY A 75 -6.90 2.88 -21.47
N GLU A 76 -6.33 3.30 -22.59
CA GLU A 76 -5.18 2.62 -23.22
C GLU A 76 -3.80 3.21 -22.86
N HIS A 77 -3.78 4.26 -22.01
CA HIS A 77 -2.50 4.80 -21.56
C HIS A 77 -1.81 3.82 -20.60
N PRO A 78 -0.51 3.58 -20.75
CA PRO A 78 0.24 2.73 -19.83
C PRO A 78 0.37 3.41 -18.46
N VAL A 79 0.69 2.60 -17.45
CA VAL A 79 1.24 3.14 -16.20
C VAL A 79 2.56 3.81 -16.54
N THR A 80 2.70 5.07 -16.18
CA THR A 80 3.91 5.87 -16.43
C THR A 80 4.60 6.14 -15.10
N LEU A 81 5.81 5.64 -14.97
CA LEU A 81 6.67 5.92 -13.82
C LEU A 81 7.61 7.08 -14.16
N LEU A 82 7.72 8.03 -13.27
CA LEU A 82 8.57 9.22 -13.37
C LEU A 82 9.56 9.23 -12.19
N PRO A 83 10.59 8.35 -12.22
CA PRO A 83 11.49 8.17 -11.07
C PRO A 83 12.27 9.44 -10.72
N ASP A 84 12.66 10.23 -11.73
CA ASP A 84 13.43 11.48 -11.52
C ASP A 84 12.67 12.53 -10.71
N VAL A 85 11.36 12.43 -10.66
CA VAL A 85 10.49 13.36 -9.93
C VAL A 85 9.63 12.65 -8.88
N ALA A 86 9.97 11.40 -8.58
CA ALA A 86 9.31 10.56 -7.58
C ALA A 86 7.77 10.54 -7.73
N ALA A 87 7.29 10.37 -8.98
CA ALA A 87 5.88 10.38 -9.31
C ALA A 87 5.50 9.24 -10.27
N TYR A 88 4.21 8.98 -10.36
CA TYR A 88 3.66 8.07 -11.35
C TYR A 88 2.26 8.51 -11.77
N THR A 89 1.85 8.07 -12.95
CA THR A 89 0.49 8.25 -13.42
C THR A 89 -0.06 6.94 -13.99
N ARG A 90 -1.38 6.76 -13.91
CA ARG A 90 -2.10 5.71 -14.62
C ARG A 90 -3.55 6.13 -14.89
N PRO A 91 -4.20 5.57 -15.93
CA PRO A 91 -5.62 5.77 -16.13
C PRO A 91 -6.45 5.28 -14.95
N GLU A 92 -7.48 6.02 -14.59
CA GLU A 92 -8.46 5.66 -13.57
C GLU A 92 -9.82 6.28 -13.87
N MET A 93 -10.83 5.46 -14.12
CA MET A 93 -12.23 5.87 -14.34
C MET A 93 -12.41 7.02 -15.35
N GLY A 94 -11.64 7.01 -16.44
CA GLY A 94 -11.64 8.08 -17.46
C GLY A 94 -10.80 9.31 -17.12
N GLY A 95 -10.25 9.38 -15.92
CA GLY A 95 -9.24 10.34 -15.49
C GLY A 95 -7.87 9.70 -15.34
N LEU A 96 -7.00 10.35 -14.59
CA LEU A 96 -5.68 9.85 -14.22
C LEU A 96 -5.52 9.82 -12.70
N ILE A 97 -4.88 8.78 -12.19
CA ILE A 97 -4.20 8.86 -10.90
C ILE A 97 -2.88 9.58 -11.14
N LEU A 98 -2.59 10.51 -10.26
CA LEU A 98 -1.30 11.14 -10.08
C LEU A 98 -0.80 10.82 -8.68
N GLY A 99 0.14 9.89 -8.58
CA GLY A 99 0.83 9.55 -7.33
C GLY A 99 2.13 10.33 -7.22
N VAL A 100 2.40 10.86 -6.05
CA VAL A 100 3.63 11.58 -5.73
C VAL A 100 4.21 10.99 -4.45
N GLN A 101 5.49 10.66 -4.47
CA GLN A 101 6.22 10.26 -3.27
C GLN A 101 6.66 11.51 -2.52
N GLU A 102 6.21 11.60 -1.29
CA GLU A 102 6.56 12.69 -0.38
C GLU A 102 7.99 12.49 0.15
N PRO A 103 8.90 13.46 -0.01
CA PRO A 103 10.16 13.43 0.71
C PRO A 103 9.91 13.46 2.22
N HIS A 104 10.56 12.58 2.98
CA HIS A 104 10.38 12.50 4.44
C HIS A 104 8.94 12.21 4.88
N SER A 105 8.27 11.31 4.19
CA SER A 105 6.89 10.95 4.50
C SER A 105 6.74 10.41 5.92
N ALA A 106 5.54 10.61 6.48
CA ALA A 106 5.21 10.14 7.83
C ALA A 106 5.25 8.60 7.88
N THR A 107 5.98 8.08 8.86
CA THR A 107 6.10 6.65 9.15
C THR A 107 5.27 6.32 10.37
N PHE A 108 4.61 5.19 10.35
CA PHE A 108 3.72 4.73 11.40
C PHE A 108 4.23 3.42 12.03
N ASN A 109 3.87 3.21 13.28
CA ASN A 109 4.11 1.95 13.94
C ASN A 109 2.94 0.99 13.62
N ALA A 110 3.22 -0.13 12.94
CA ALA A 110 2.19 -1.10 12.58
C ALA A 110 1.40 -1.64 13.81
N ARG A 111 2.00 -1.65 15.00
CA ARG A 111 1.36 -2.10 16.25
C ARG A 111 0.31 -1.13 16.79
N GLU A 112 0.37 0.12 16.36
CA GLU A 112 -0.52 1.20 16.79
C GLU A 112 -1.65 1.45 15.78
N LEU A 113 -1.59 0.79 14.63
CA LEU A 113 -2.66 0.86 13.64
C LEU A 113 -3.89 0.11 14.15
N PRO A 114 -5.11 0.64 13.95
CA PRO A 114 -6.32 -0.04 14.35
C PRO A 114 -6.55 -1.31 13.54
N ASP A 115 -7.26 -2.28 14.12
CA ASP A 115 -7.68 -3.50 13.44
C ASP A 115 -8.60 -3.22 12.24
N ASP A 116 -9.40 -2.15 12.31
CA ASP A 116 -10.23 -1.69 11.21
C ASP A 116 -9.53 -0.53 10.47
N PRO A 117 -9.02 -0.76 9.24
CA PRO A 117 -8.38 0.29 8.45
C PRO A 117 -9.30 1.48 8.15
N ALA A 118 -10.61 1.29 8.14
CA ALA A 118 -11.57 2.37 7.89
C ALA A 118 -11.62 3.39 9.05
N ALA A 119 -11.19 2.99 10.23
CA ALA A 119 -11.10 3.86 11.41
C ALA A 119 -9.81 4.72 11.45
N PHE A 120 -8.93 4.58 10.45
CA PHE A 120 -7.63 5.24 10.43
C PHE A 120 -7.46 6.09 9.17
N SER A 121 -7.00 7.32 9.36
CA SER A 121 -6.60 8.20 8.27
C SER A 121 -5.15 8.64 8.45
N PRO A 122 -4.24 8.31 7.51
CA PRO A 122 -2.85 8.75 7.57
C PRO A 122 -2.68 10.26 7.39
N THR A 123 -3.72 10.96 6.95
CA THR A 123 -3.71 12.41 6.76
C THR A 123 -3.72 13.20 8.06
N GLN A 124 -4.11 12.57 9.17
CA GLN A 124 -4.32 13.23 10.47
C GLN A 124 -5.32 14.41 10.39
N GLY A 125 -6.27 14.33 9.45
CA GLY A 125 -7.31 15.34 9.25
C GLY A 125 -6.94 16.46 8.27
N GLU A 126 -5.77 16.43 7.66
CA GLU A 126 -5.32 17.42 6.68
C GLU A 126 -5.29 16.85 5.26
N GLU A 127 -5.64 17.67 4.28
CA GLU A 127 -5.37 17.41 2.87
C GLU A 127 -3.98 17.97 2.52
N HIS A 128 -3.12 17.14 1.96
CA HIS A 128 -1.73 17.51 1.68
C HIS A 128 -1.57 18.04 0.25
N TRP A 129 -2.27 19.13 -0.07
CA TRP A 129 -2.20 19.77 -1.38
C TRP A 129 -0.82 20.39 -1.66
N ASP A 130 -0.10 20.77 -0.63
CA ASP A 130 1.26 21.28 -0.72
C ASP A 130 2.22 20.27 -1.34
N ILE A 131 2.03 18.97 -1.09
CA ILE A 131 2.85 17.90 -1.69
C ILE A 131 2.65 17.87 -3.20
N LEU A 132 1.39 17.94 -3.67
CA LEU A 132 1.09 18.01 -5.09
C LEU A 132 1.61 19.32 -5.70
N ALA A 133 1.41 20.45 -5.03
CA ALA A 133 1.86 21.76 -5.49
C ALA A 133 3.39 21.80 -5.64
N ASN A 134 4.12 21.25 -4.69
CA ASN A 134 5.58 21.17 -4.75
C ASN A 134 6.08 20.28 -5.89
N ALA A 135 5.39 19.16 -6.16
CA ALA A 135 5.74 18.26 -7.24
C ALA A 135 5.31 18.77 -8.64
N TYR A 136 4.34 19.65 -8.69
CA TYR A 136 3.68 20.09 -9.95
C TYR A 136 4.66 20.51 -11.03
N TRP A 137 5.62 21.37 -10.71
CA TRP A 137 6.57 21.91 -11.69
C TRP A 137 7.51 20.86 -12.25
N ALA A 138 7.89 19.89 -11.44
CA ALA A 138 8.74 18.77 -11.84
C ALA A 138 7.95 17.77 -12.71
N VAL A 139 6.76 17.39 -12.29
CA VAL A 139 5.89 16.44 -13.02
C VAL A 139 5.44 17.01 -14.37
N ARG A 140 5.12 18.30 -14.43
CA ARG A 140 4.68 18.99 -15.64
C ARG A 140 5.66 18.88 -16.80
N GLN A 141 6.96 18.82 -16.52
CA GLN A 141 7.99 18.70 -17.56
C GLN A 141 7.88 17.37 -18.32
N PHE A 142 7.48 16.31 -17.63
CA PHE A 142 7.33 14.97 -18.19
C PHE A 142 5.88 14.68 -18.60
N PHE A 143 4.93 15.31 -17.94
CA PHE A 143 3.51 15.09 -18.14
C PHE A 143 2.73 16.41 -18.21
N PRO A 144 2.82 17.13 -19.36
CA PRO A 144 2.20 18.47 -19.52
C PRO A 144 0.68 18.49 -19.34
N ALA A 145 0.01 17.35 -19.54
CA ALA A 145 -1.45 17.24 -19.39
C ALA A 145 -1.95 17.62 -17.99
N ILE A 146 -1.07 17.61 -16.98
CA ILE A 146 -1.42 18.03 -15.61
C ILE A 146 -1.84 19.51 -15.54
N GLU A 147 -1.37 20.36 -16.45
CA GLU A 147 -1.73 21.80 -16.47
C GLU A 147 -3.23 22.03 -16.59
N SER A 148 -3.90 21.19 -17.34
CA SER A 148 -5.34 21.31 -17.57
C SER A 148 -6.15 20.32 -16.72
N ALA A 149 -5.50 19.56 -15.85
CA ALA A 149 -6.16 18.61 -14.98
C ALA A 149 -6.90 19.35 -13.87
N ARG A 150 -8.12 18.88 -13.59
CA ARG A 150 -8.86 19.22 -12.38
C ARG A 150 -8.85 17.99 -11.48
N ILE A 151 -8.67 18.20 -10.21
CA ILE A 151 -8.67 17.08 -9.24
C ILE A 151 -10.10 16.84 -8.78
N SER A 152 -10.55 15.59 -8.92
CA SER A 152 -11.87 15.13 -8.46
C SER A 152 -11.82 14.54 -7.06
N SER A 153 -10.71 13.89 -6.70
CA SER A 153 -10.56 13.28 -5.38
C SER A 153 -9.10 13.13 -4.97
N TYR A 154 -8.91 13.05 -3.66
CA TYR A 154 -7.64 12.80 -3.01
C TYR A 154 -7.75 11.53 -2.16
N ILE A 155 -6.76 10.67 -2.26
CA ILE A 155 -6.68 9.44 -1.47
C ILE A 155 -5.32 9.38 -0.80
N CYS A 156 -5.36 9.08 0.48
CA CYS A 156 -4.17 8.84 1.28
C CYS A 156 -4.29 7.47 1.95
N GLY A 157 -3.22 6.71 1.87
CA GLY A 157 -3.14 5.37 2.43
C GLY A 157 -1.76 5.09 3.02
N LEU A 158 -1.56 3.87 3.45
CA LEU A 158 -0.25 3.39 3.88
C LEU A 158 0.31 2.41 2.86
N SER A 159 1.58 2.58 2.53
CA SER A 159 2.38 1.63 1.77
C SER A 159 3.46 1.04 2.67
N SER A 160 3.90 -0.18 2.34
CA SER A 160 4.99 -0.83 3.05
C SER A 160 6.32 -0.49 2.39
N TYR A 161 7.26 -0.02 3.17
CA TYR A 161 8.61 0.30 2.71
C TYR A 161 9.63 -0.52 3.47
N THR A 162 10.65 -0.98 2.75
CA THR A 162 11.84 -1.63 3.28
C THR A 162 13.02 -0.66 3.29
N PRO A 163 14.06 -0.86 4.14
CA PRO A 163 15.18 0.06 4.23
C PRO A 163 16.01 0.19 2.94
N ASP A 164 16.00 -0.84 2.10
CA ASP A 164 16.72 -0.89 0.82
C ASP A 164 15.82 -0.56 -0.40
N GLY A 165 14.52 -0.36 -0.18
CA GLY A 165 13.55 -0.11 -1.24
C GLY A 165 13.18 -1.34 -2.07
N GLU A 166 13.66 -2.53 -1.71
CA GLU A 166 13.44 -3.76 -2.45
C GLU A 166 12.26 -4.57 -1.91
N ILE A 167 11.68 -5.41 -2.76
CA ILE A 167 10.59 -6.31 -2.36
C ILE A 167 11.13 -7.49 -1.57
N ILE A 168 10.44 -7.84 -0.48
CA ILE A 168 10.70 -9.08 0.26
C ILE A 168 9.80 -10.16 -0.33
N LEU A 169 10.39 -11.12 -1.01
CA LEU A 169 9.68 -12.24 -1.63
C LEU A 169 10.47 -13.54 -1.45
N GLY A 170 9.86 -14.53 -0.81
CA GLY A 170 10.48 -15.84 -0.63
C GLY A 170 9.98 -16.55 0.63
N PRO A 171 10.44 -17.78 0.86
CA PRO A 171 10.16 -18.50 2.10
C PRO A 171 10.92 -17.86 3.26
N VAL A 172 10.33 -17.94 4.46
CA VAL A 172 11.05 -17.62 5.70
C VAL A 172 12.14 -18.67 5.89
N PRO A 173 13.42 -18.26 6.11
CA PRO A 173 14.49 -19.20 6.39
C PRO A 173 14.26 -19.96 7.72
N GLY A 174 14.48 -21.26 7.72
CA GLY A 174 14.35 -22.11 8.90
C GLY A 174 14.02 -23.54 8.59
#